data_6c30cb664c89548759c8bf7f5537facb
#
_entry.id   6c30cb664c89548759c8bf7f5537facb
#
_cell.length_a   1.000
_cell.length_b   1.000
_cell.length_c   1.000
_cell.angle_alpha   90.00
_cell.angle_beta   90.00
_cell.angle_gamma   90.00
#
_symmetry.space_group_name_H-M   'P 1'
#
loop_
_entity.id
_entity.type
_entity.pdbx_description
1 polymer ?
#
loop_
_entity_poly.entity_id
_entity_poly.type
_entity_poly.pdbx_seq_one_letter_code
_entity_poly.pdbx_strand_id
1 'polypeptide(L)'
;CLVGSEMCIRDRVQRGLVADIIGRFETKGLRLVGLRQLTPSLELAEAHYEVHSERPFYPGLIEFITSGPVVAMAWSGVEAISVARNIIGPTDGRTAAPGTIRGDFAMDIGHNVIHGSDGEDTASFELGLWFPDGLVEWARDAEAHIYE
;
A
#
# COMPACT_ATOMS: atom_id res chain seq x y z
N CYS A 1 13.17 -5.86 13.32
CA CYS A 1 13.26 -5.10 12.05
C CYS A 1 11.87 -4.70 11.60
N LEU A 2 11.59 -3.42 11.59
CA LEU A 2 10.39 -2.88 11.00
C LEU A 2 10.59 -2.88 9.48
N VAL A 3 9.98 -3.86 8.81
CA VAL A 3 9.89 -3.85 7.36
C VAL A 3 8.47 -3.45 7.05
N GLY A 4 8.26 -2.19 6.63
CA GLY A 4 6.96 -1.66 6.28
C GLY A 4 6.68 -1.87 4.81
N SER A 5 5.46 -2.27 4.48
CA SER A 5 4.92 -2.07 3.15
C SER A 5 3.92 -0.92 3.20
N GLU A 6 4.11 0.06 2.33
CA GLU A 6 3.23 1.20 2.18
C GLU A 6 2.19 0.90 1.09
N MET A 7 0.99 1.40 1.29
CA MET A 7 -0.08 1.25 0.32
C MET A 7 -0.85 2.54 0.13
N CYS A 8 -0.90 3.00 -1.10
CA CYS A 8 -1.72 4.12 -1.50
C CYS A 8 -3.03 3.61 -2.12
N ILE A 9 -4.18 4.04 -1.55
CA ILE A 9 -5.48 3.46 -1.89
C ILE A 9 -6.47 4.55 -2.27
N ARG A 10 -6.43 5.02 -3.51
CA ARG A 10 -7.39 6.02 -3.97
C ARG A 10 -8.72 5.43 -4.44
N ASP A 11 -8.68 4.49 -5.35
CA ASP A 11 -9.90 3.92 -5.96
C ASP A 11 -10.77 3.19 -4.96
N ARG A 12 -10.25 2.84 -3.83
CA ARG A 12 -10.92 2.07 -2.81
C ARG A 12 -11.67 2.86 -1.80
N VAL A 13 -11.22 4.08 -1.51
CA VAL A 13 -12.02 5.02 -0.73
C VAL A 13 -13.33 5.25 -1.49
N GLN A 14 -13.26 5.47 -2.80
CA GLN A 14 -14.42 5.63 -3.65
C GLN A 14 -15.30 4.37 -3.76
N ARG A 15 -14.69 3.20 -3.77
CA ARG A 15 -15.40 1.92 -3.90
C ARG A 15 -15.78 1.27 -2.57
N GLY A 16 -15.40 1.86 -1.42
CA GLY A 16 -15.68 1.31 -0.09
C GLY A 16 -14.93 0.02 0.24
N LEU A 17 -13.76 -0.21 -0.35
CA LEU A 17 -12.98 -1.45 -0.19
C LEU A 17 -11.90 -1.38 0.91
N VAL A 18 -11.78 -0.26 1.62
CA VAL A 18 -10.72 -0.04 2.61
C VAL A 18 -10.74 -1.11 3.70
N ALA A 19 -11.91 -1.40 4.24
CA ALA A 19 -12.07 -2.40 5.31
C ALA A 19 -11.67 -3.81 4.85
N ASP A 20 -12.07 -4.21 3.65
CA ASP A 20 -11.72 -5.53 3.09
C ASP A 20 -10.21 -5.69 2.94
N ILE A 21 -9.54 -4.63 2.55
CA ILE A 21 -8.09 -4.65 2.33
C ILE A 21 -7.34 -4.70 3.65
N ILE A 22 -7.69 -3.85 4.60
CA ILE A 22 -7.14 -3.90 5.97
C ILE A 22 -7.33 -5.31 6.53
N GLY A 23 -8.54 -5.85 6.41
CA GLY A 23 -8.86 -7.20 6.89
C GLY A 23 -7.97 -8.28 6.30
N ARG A 24 -7.62 -8.21 5.03
CA ARG A 24 -6.73 -9.21 4.39
C ARG A 24 -5.32 -9.21 4.97
N PHE A 25 -4.76 -8.04 5.25
CA PHE A 25 -3.44 -7.92 5.86
C PHE A 25 -3.45 -8.36 7.33
N GLU A 26 -4.44 -7.95 8.11
CA GLU A 26 -4.60 -8.36 9.51
C GLU A 26 -4.85 -9.86 9.63
N THR A 27 -5.74 -10.42 8.82
CA THR A 27 -6.04 -11.86 8.81
C THR A 27 -4.82 -12.70 8.44
N LYS A 28 -3.96 -12.20 7.56
CA LYS A 28 -2.70 -12.87 7.22
C LYS A 28 -1.71 -12.90 8.39
N GLY A 29 -1.81 -11.95 9.31
CA GLY A 29 -0.94 -11.87 10.48
C GLY A 29 -0.01 -10.66 10.50
N LEU A 30 -0.10 -9.76 9.52
CA LEU A 30 0.63 -8.50 9.54
C LEU A 30 0.07 -7.57 10.63
N ARG A 31 0.95 -6.75 11.22
CA ARG A 31 0.61 -5.80 12.27
C ARG A 31 0.52 -4.39 11.71
N LEU A 32 -0.61 -3.72 11.90
CA LEU A 32 -0.80 -2.34 11.46
C LEU A 32 -0.03 -1.39 12.39
N VAL A 33 0.87 -0.61 11.83
CA VAL A 33 1.70 0.36 12.57
C VAL A 33 1.56 1.80 12.09
N GLY A 34 0.83 2.02 11.03
CA GLY A 34 0.50 3.35 10.52
C GLY A 34 -0.72 3.34 9.64
N LEU A 35 -1.57 4.35 9.79
CA LEU A 35 -2.79 4.52 9.00
C LEU A 35 -3.09 6.02 8.85
N ARG A 36 -3.16 6.50 7.63
CA ARG A 36 -3.53 7.89 7.32
C ARG A 36 -4.49 7.95 6.15
N GLN A 37 -5.52 8.75 6.29
CA GLN A 37 -6.38 9.15 5.18
C GLN A 37 -6.11 10.61 4.86
N LEU A 38 -5.74 10.90 3.62
CA LEU A 38 -5.43 12.27 3.18
C LEU A 38 -5.66 12.39 1.67
N THR A 39 -5.86 13.61 1.23
CA THR A 39 -5.70 13.95 -0.19
C THR A 39 -4.26 14.40 -0.40
N PRO A 40 -3.43 13.66 -1.16
CA PRO A 40 -2.03 13.99 -1.34
C PRO A 40 -1.85 15.39 -1.94
N SER A 41 -0.88 16.14 -1.41
CA SER A 41 -0.44 17.38 -2.04
C SER A 41 0.33 17.08 -3.33
N LEU A 42 0.43 18.09 -4.20
CA LEU A 42 1.25 17.99 -5.40
C LEU A 42 2.71 17.63 -5.05
N GLU A 43 3.27 18.27 -4.03
CA GLU A 43 4.65 18.02 -3.56
C GLU A 43 4.84 16.58 -3.11
N LEU A 44 3.90 16.02 -2.35
CA LEU A 44 3.95 14.64 -1.90
C LEU A 44 3.87 13.65 -3.07
N ALA A 45 2.97 13.91 -4.01
CA ALA A 45 2.81 13.07 -5.20
C ALA A 45 4.06 13.10 -6.09
N GLU A 46 4.63 14.26 -6.33
CA GLU A 46 5.85 14.44 -7.12
C GLU A 46 7.05 13.74 -6.46
N ALA A 47 7.21 13.87 -5.14
CA ALA A 47 8.26 13.18 -4.41
C ALA A 47 8.11 11.65 -4.47
N HIS A 48 6.88 11.15 -4.34
CA HIS A 48 6.61 9.71 -4.39
C HIS A 48 6.91 9.10 -5.77
N TYR A 49 6.58 9.81 -6.84
CA TYR A 49 6.75 9.35 -8.22
C TYR A 49 7.97 9.94 -8.94
N GLU A 50 8.91 10.52 -8.22
CA GLU A 50 10.11 11.16 -8.80
C GLU A 50 10.86 10.24 -9.78
N VAL A 51 10.96 8.95 -9.46
CA VAL A 51 11.62 7.94 -10.32
C VAL A 51 10.94 7.77 -11.68
N HIS A 52 9.72 8.23 -11.84
CA HIS A 52 8.92 8.17 -13.07
C HIS A 52 8.77 9.53 -13.77
N SER A 53 9.45 10.57 -13.30
CA SER A 53 9.27 11.95 -13.80
C SER A 53 9.51 12.11 -15.30
N GLU A 54 10.37 11.29 -15.89
CA GLU A 54 10.67 11.27 -17.33
C GLU A 54 9.70 10.39 -18.15
N ARG A 55 8.74 9.72 -17.51
CA ARG A 55 7.83 8.82 -18.21
C ARG A 55 6.62 9.58 -18.77
N PRO A 56 6.12 9.17 -19.98
CA PRO A 56 4.96 9.82 -20.61
C PRO A 56 3.68 9.78 -19.77
N PHE A 57 3.53 8.77 -18.90
CA PHE A 57 2.36 8.60 -18.03
C PHE A 57 2.43 9.43 -16.74
N TYR A 58 3.56 10.07 -16.45
CA TYR A 58 3.79 10.81 -15.19
C TYR A 58 2.74 11.88 -14.90
N PRO A 59 2.40 12.80 -15.84
CA PRO A 59 1.40 13.82 -15.57
C PRO A 59 0.04 13.27 -15.19
N GLY A 60 -0.40 12.22 -15.89
CA GLY A 60 -1.67 11.55 -15.61
C GLY A 60 -1.67 10.85 -14.25
N LEU A 61 -0.53 10.28 -13.85
CA LEU A 61 -0.37 9.63 -12.55
C LEU A 61 -0.45 10.63 -11.40
N ILE A 62 0.20 11.79 -11.55
CA ILE A 62 0.14 12.88 -10.56
C ILE A 62 -1.29 13.43 -10.44
N GLU A 63 -1.94 13.69 -11.55
CA GLU A 63 -3.33 14.14 -11.58
C GLU A 63 -4.24 13.13 -10.88
N PHE A 64 -4.05 11.85 -11.18
CA PHE A 64 -4.83 10.77 -10.60
C PHE A 64 -4.69 10.69 -9.08
N ILE A 65 -3.44 10.71 -8.54
CA ILE A 65 -3.21 10.56 -7.10
C ILE A 65 -3.64 11.78 -6.29
N THR A 66 -3.57 12.97 -6.87
CA THR A 66 -3.94 14.23 -6.19
C THR A 66 -5.43 14.56 -6.27
N SER A 67 -6.21 13.84 -7.06
CA SER A 67 -7.60 14.20 -7.35
C SER A 67 -8.62 13.73 -6.31
N GLY A 68 -8.21 13.06 -5.25
CA GLY A 68 -9.11 12.60 -4.19
C GLY A 68 -8.39 11.97 -3.01
N PRO A 69 -9.14 11.58 -1.97
CA PRO A 69 -8.55 10.98 -0.79
C PRO A 69 -7.95 9.61 -1.07
N VAL A 70 -6.83 9.33 -0.42
CA VAL A 70 -6.19 8.03 -0.39
C VAL A 70 -6.03 7.56 1.05
N VAL A 71 -5.87 6.27 1.25
CA VAL A 71 -5.47 5.70 2.54
C VAL A 71 -4.07 5.14 2.40
N ALA A 72 -3.13 5.69 3.16
CA ALA A 72 -1.78 5.17 3.30
C ALA A 72 -1.70 4.29 4.54
N MET A 73 -1.06 3.13 4.43
CA MET A 73 -0.92 2.15 5.50
C MET A 73 0.52 1.70 5.63
N ALA A 74 0.93 1.45 6.86
CA ALA A 74 2.22 0.81 7.16
C ALA A 74 1.98 -0.48 7.94
N TRP A 75 2.59 -1.55 7.48
CA TRP A 75 2.45 -2.88 8.03
C TRP A 75 3.79 -3.45 8.46
N SER A 76 3.82 -4.16 9.57
CA SER A 76 5.01 -4.80 10.11
C SER A 76 4.81 -6.30 10.26
N GLY A 77 5.85 -7.08 10.01
CA GLY A 77 5.84 -8.52 10.14
C GLY A 77 7.12 -9.14 9.57
N VAL A 78 7.26 -10.44 9.73
CA VAL A 78 8.36 -11.19 9.12
C VAL A 78 8.15 -11.20 7.60
N GLU A 79 9.15 -10.77 6.85
CA GLU A 79 9.09 -10.65 5.39
C GLU A 79 7.87 -9.85 4.89
N ALA A 80 7.49 -8.78 5.61
CA ALA A 80 6.26 -8.04 5.37
C ALA A 80 6.07 -7.58 3.91
N ILE A 81 7.14 -7.16 3.24
CA ILE A 81 7.08 -6.71 1.84
C ILE A 81 6.67 -7.86 0.92
N SER A 82 7.36 -9.00 0.98
CA SER A 82 7.04 -10.15 0.11
C SER A 82 5.67 -10.73 0.40
N VAL A 83 5.30 -10.82 1.68
CA VAL A 83 3.97 -11.27 2.11
C VAL A 83 2.88 -10.32 1.60
N ALA A 84 3.07 -9.02 1.78
CA ALA A 84 2.11 -8.02 1.31
C ALA A 84 1.96 -8.05 -0.23
N ARG A 85 3.05 -8.16 -0.98
CA ARG A 85 3.00 -8.27 -2.43
C ARG A 85 2.27 -9.52 -2.92
N ASN A 86 2.42 -10.65 -2.23
CA ASN A 86 1.65 -11.86 -2.53
C ASN A 86 0.15 -11.69 -2.28
N ILE A 87 -0.23 -10.96 -1.23
CA ILE A 87 -1.64 -10.64 -0.94
C ILE A 87 -2.21 -9.69 -2.01
N ILE A 88 -1.41 -8.71 -2.45
CA ILE A 88 -1.80 -7.74 -3.46
C ILE A 88 -2.02 -8.41 -4.82
N GLY A 89 -1.10 -9.25 -5.24
CA GLY A 89 -1.09 -9.88 -6.55
C GLY A 89 -0.35 -9.08 -7.63
N PRO A 90 -0.24 -9.62 -8.85
CA PRO A 90 0.44 -8.99 -9.97
C PRO A 90 -0.27 -7.71 -10.44
N THR A 91 0.45 -6.88 -11.19
CA THR A 91 -0.03 -5.55 -11.62
C THR A 91 -1.31 -5.59 -12.44
N ASP A 92 -1.47 -6.58 -13.32
CA ASP A 92 -2.71 -6.76 -14.10
C ASP A 92 -3.72 -7.59 -13.29
N GLY A 93 -4.74 -6.92 -12.74
CA GLY A 93 -5.78 -7.57 -11.95
C GLY A 93 -6.61 -8.59 -12.74
N ARG A 94 -6.69 -8.47 -14.07
CA ARG A 94 -7.43 -9.42 -14.91
C ARG A 94 -6.78 -10.80 -14.95
N THR A 95 -5.46 -10.84 -14.81
CA THR A 95 -4.66 -12.08 -14.81
C THR A 95 -4.22 -12.51 -13.42
N ALA A 96 -4.46 -11.69 -12.41
CA ALA A 96 -4.14 -11.99 -11.03
C ALA A 96 -5.01 -13.15 -10.52
N ALA A 97 -4.42 -14.02 -9.70
CA ALA A 97 -5.13 -15.16 -9.14
C ALA A 97 -6.28 -14.69 -8.22
N PRO A 98 -7.45 -15.35 -8.28
CA PRO A 98 -8.51 -15.15 -7.29
C PRO A 98 -7.97 -15.34 -5.86
N GLY A 99 -8.43 -14.52 -4.92
CA GLY A 99 -7.91 -14.50 -3.55
C GLY A 99 -6.86 -13.40 -3.32
N THR A 100 -6.16 -12.95 -4.35
CA THR A 100 -5.37 -11.72 -4.27
C THR A 100 -6.27 -10.49 -4.33
N ILE A 101 -5.82 -9.38 -3.77
CA ILE A 101 -6.61 -8.13 -3.78
C ILE A 101 -6.89 -7.70 -5.23
N ARG A 102 -5.88 -7.70 -6.07
CA ARG A 102 -6.05 -7.33 -7.49
C ARG A 102 -6.86 -8.34 -8.25
N GLY A 103 -6.72 -9.63 -7.97
CA GLY A 103 -7.52 -10.67 -8.60
C GLY A 103 -9.00 -10.58 -8.28
N ASP A 104 -9.34 -10.16 -7.07
CA ASP A 104 -10.73 -10.04 -6.63
C ASP A 104 -11.37 -8.69 -7.00
N PHE A 105 -10.59 -7.60 -7.05
CA PHE A 105 -11.14 -6.24 -7.13
C PHE A 105 -10.69 -5.42 -8.33
N ALA A 106 -9.62 -5.79 -9.03
CA ALA A 106 -9.08 -5.00 -10.13
C ALA A 106 -9.45 -5.59 -11.50
N MET A 107 -9.94 -4.74 -12.39
CA MET A 107 -10.28 -5.09 -13.78
C MET A 107 -9.37 -4.40 -14.81
N ASP A 108 -8.45 -3.56 -14.37
CA ASP A 108 -7.60 -2.75 -15.24
C ASP A 108 -6.20 -2.62 -14.64
N ILE A 109 -5.19 -2.45 -15.52
CA ILE A 109 -3.80 -2.22 -15.09
C ILE A 109 -3.63 -0.82 -14.48
N GLY A 110 -4.26 0.19 -15.08
CA GLY A 110 -4.18 1.57 -14.61
C GLY A 110 -4.93 1.82 -13.31
N HIS A 111 -6.05 1.14 -13.12
CA HIS A 111 -6.88 1.16 -11.91
C HIS A 111 -6.72 -0.14 -11.13
N ASN A 112 -5.47 -0.49 -10.82
CA ASN A 112 -5.11 -1.78 -10.21
C ASN A 112 -5.28 -1.83 -8.70
N VAL A 113 -6.04 -0.89 -8.18
CA VAL A 113 -6.62 -0.90 -6.83
C VAL A 113 -5.59 -0.62 -5.72
N ILE A 114 -4.32 -1.07 -5.76
CA ILE A 114 -3.37 -0.95 -4.65
C ILE A 114 -1.94 -0.80 -5.15
N HIS A 115 -1.18 0.05 -4.44
CA HIS A 115 0.24 0.15 -4.58
C HIS A 115 0.93 -0.41 -3.32
N GLY A 116 1.97 -1.19 -3.50
CA GLY A 116 2.82 -1.68 -2.42
C GLY A 116 4.29 -1.47 -2.76
N SER A 117 5.09 -1.18 -1.76
CA SER A 117 6.55 -1.05 -1.93
C SER A 117 7.15 -2.35 -2.48
N ASP A 118 8.13 -2.23 -3.36
CA ASP A 118 8.75 -3.38 -4.04
C ASP A 118 10.05 -3.87 -3.41
N GLY A 119 10.56 -3.15 -2.41
CA GLY A 119 11.79 -3.49 -1.70
C GLY A 119 11.95 -2.69 -0.40
N GLU A 120 12.97 -3.05 0.39
CA GLU A 120 13.23 -2.40 1.68
C GLU A 120 13.62 -0.93 1.54
N ASP A 121 14.45 -0.59 0.56
CA ASP A 121 14.88 0.80 0.31
C ASP A 121 13.71 1.67 -0.11
N THR A 122 12.88 1.16 -1.02
CA THR A 122 11.66 1.82 -1.47
C THR A 122 10.67 1.99 -0.32
N ALA A 123 10.47 0.96 0.48
CA ALA A 123 9.60 1.00 1.65
C ALA A 123 10.06 2.04 2.67
N SER A 124 11.35 2.10 2.98
CA SER A 124 11.91 3.08 3.91
C SER A 124 11.72 4.52 3.42
N PHE A 125 11.96 4.76 2.14
CA PHE A 125 11.73 6.06 1.51
C PHE A 125 10.26 6.48 1.58
N GLU A 126 9.37 5.61 1.16
CA GLU A 126 7.92 5.87 1.12
C GLU A 126 7.34 6.04 2.52
N LEU A 127 7.75 5.23 3.50
CA LEU A 127 7.32 5.40 4.89
C LEU A 127 7.73 6.75 5.48
N GLY A 128 8.94 7.21 5.21
CA GLY A 128 9.40 8.54 5.63
C GLY A 128 8.60 9.67 4.98
N LEU A 129 8.18 9.47 3.73
CA LEU A 129 7.43 10.45 2.95
C LEU A 129 5.96 10.55 3.41
N TRP A 130 5.30 9.38 3.60
CA TRP A 130 3.87 9.31 3.92
C TRP A 130 3.57 9.38 5.42
N PHE A 131 4.52 9.00 6.25
CA PHE A 131 4.42 9.03 7.73
C PHE A 131 5.53 9.87 8.36
N PRO A 132 5.56 11.20 8.09
CA PRO A 132 6.63 12.07 8.56
C PRO A 132 6.70 12.15 10.09
N ASP A 133 5.58 11.91 10.79
CA ASP A 133 5.51 11.90 12.26
C ASP A 133 5.87 10.54 12.87
N GLY A 134 6.28 9.58 12.06
CA GLY A 134 6.68 8.23 12.47
C GLY A 134 5.53 7.23 12.53
N LEU A 135 5.88 6.02 12.94
CA LEU A 135 4.96 4.89 13.07
C LEU A 135 4.69 4.57 14.53
N VAL A 136 3.59 3.87 14.79
CA VAL A 136 3.23 3.40 16.13
C VAL A 136 3.93 2.07 16.40
N GLU A 137 4.82 2.04 17.38
CA GLU A 137 5.44 0.80 17.87
C GLU A 137 4.59 0.22 18.99
N TRP A 138 4.18 -1.04 18.85
CA TRP A 138 3.41 -1.74 19.86
C TRP A 138 3.62 -3.25 19.76
N ALA A 139 3.48 -3.93 20.87
CA ALA A 139 3.56 -5.39 20.96
C ALA A 139 2.14 -5.99 20.88
N ARG A 140 2.00 -7.05 20.09
CA ARG A 140 0.74 -7.77 19.93
C ARG A 140 0.79 -9.05 20.74
N ASP A 141 -0.17 -9.26 21.65
CA ASP A 141 -0.25 -10.45 22.49
C ASP A 141 -0.43 -11.74 21.68
N ALA A 142 -1.07 -11.63 20.51
CA ALA A 142 -1.30 -12.77 19.61
C ALA A 142 -0.06 -13.20 18.82
N GLU A 143 1.10 -12.54 18.98
CA GLU A 143 2.32 -12.84 18.20
C GLU A 143 2.74 -14.31 18.30
N ALA A 144 2.64 -14.89 19.50
CA ALA A 144 2.95 -16.31 19.76
C ALA A 144 2.02 -17.31 19.05
N HIS A 145 0.89 -16.83 18.51
CA HIS A 145 -0.05 -17.64 17.74
C HIS A 145 0.10 -17.46 16.23
N ILE A 146 1.00 -16.59 15.79
CA ILE A 146 1.23 -16.25 14.39
C ILE A 146 2.59 -16.77 13.93
N TYR A 147 3.60 -16.68 14.79
CA TYR A 147 4.96 -17.13 14.55
C TYR A 147 5.37 -18.21 15.56
N GLU A 148 6.28 -19.10 15.14
CA GLU A 148 6.94 -20.07 16.02
C GLU A 148 7.98 -19.42 16.94
#